data_eecf4aae7d211320d82149b319629cc2
#
_entry.id   eecf4aae7d211320d82149b319629cc2
#
_cell.length_a   1.000
_cell.length_b   1.000
_cell.length_c   1.000
_cell.angle_alpha   90.00
_cell.angle_beta   90.00
_cell.angle_gamma   90.00
#
_symmetry.space_group_name_H-M   'P 1'
#
loop_
_entity.id
_entity.type
_entity.pdbx_description
1 polymer ?
#
loop_
_entity_poly.entity_id
_entity_poly.type
_entity_poly.pdbx_seq_one_letter_code
_entity_poly.pdbx_strand_id
1 'polypeptide(L)'
;MSRQPLRLAVLEAQRVLTDAGVASPRVDAELLAAHVLGVERGRLPMIPLVDPSVVEALRLLVSRRAERVPLQHLTGTAAMGGIEVAVGPGVFIPRPETEVLLAWGLAALEGVARPLVIDLCTGTGALALALAHARPDARVHAVERDPVALSWARRNADTRAEAGDTPVTLYAGDIADPSLLGALDGMAHLVLCNPPYVPLGAPVAPEVARHDPPAAVFAGSDGLAVIPDVVRTGTRLLREGGSIAIEHDDSHAVAVPALLAARRVLTDVAEHVDLAGRPRFATARRTTLPLNPAAPRP
;
A
#
# COMPACT_ATOMS: atom_id res chain seq x y z
N MET A 1 4.29 37.83 -23.30
CA MET A 1 3.29 37.75 -22.25
C MET A 1 3.97 37.95 -20.89
N SER A 2 3.37 38.73 -19.95
CA SER A 2 3.98 39.01 -18.63
C SER A 2 3.88 37.82 -17.71
N ARG A 3 4.87 37.63 -16.84
CA ARG A 3 4.84 36.63 -15.74
C ARG A 3 3.63 36.89 -14.84
N GLN A 4 3.09 35.82 -14.27
CA GLN A 4 1.90 35.85 -13.40
C GLN A 4 2.29 35.40 -11.98
N PRO A 5 1.62 35.93 -10.92
CA PRO A 5 1.86 35.48 -9.56
C PRO A 5 1.42 34.01 -9.36
N LEU A 6 2.36 33.14 -8.98
CA LEU A 6 2.08 31.72 -8.73
C LEU A 6 0.99 31.54 -7.68
N ARG A 7 1.03 32.35 -6.60
CA ARG A 7 0.02 32.31 -5.53
C ARG A 7 -1.41 32.47 -6.05
N LEU A 8 -1.64 33.36 -7.04
CA LEU A 8 -2.97 33.54 -7.60
C LEU A 8 -3.41 32.33 -8.44
N ALA A 9 -2.49 31.73 -9.21
CA ALA A 9 -2.79 30.51 -9.96
C ALA A 9 -3.14 29.34 -9.04
N VAL A 10 -2.42 29.17 -7.92
CA VAL A 10 -2.73 28.13 -6.91
C VAL A 10 -4.06 28.38 -6.21
N LEU A 11 -4.40 29.63 -5.89
CA LEU A 11 -5.70 29.98 -5.30
C LEU A 11 -6.87 29.72 -6.26
N GLU A 12 -6.69 30.02 -7.55
CA GLU A 12 -7.68 29.69 -8.59
C GLU A 12 -7.87 28.18 -8.72
N ALA A 13 -6.75 27.44 -8.75
CA ALA A 13 -6.75 25.98 -8.76
C ALA A 13 -7.49 25.41 -7.55
N GLN A 14 -7.18 25.89 -6.35
CA GLN A 14 -7.88 25.49 -5.13
C GLN A 14 -9.39 25.71 -5.24
N ARG A 15 -9.83 26.87 -5.76
CA ARG A 15 -11.24 27.14 -5.92
C ARG A 15 -11.92 26.15 -6.85
N VAL A 16 -11.33 25.91 -8.03
CA VAL A 16 -11.86 24.92 -8.99
C VAL A 16 -12.00 23.55 -8.38
N LEU A 17 -11.00 23.09 -7.61
CA LEU A 17 -11.02 21.79 -6.95
C LEU A 17 -12.03 21.74 -5.79
N THR A 18 -12.24 22.86 -5.08
CA THR A 18 -13.28 22.98 -4.04
C THR A 18 -14.67 22.84 -4.66
N ASP A 19 -14.94 23.56 -5.76
CA ASP A 19 -16.22 23.51 -6.47
C ASP A 19 -16.51 22.12 -7.04
N ALA A 20 -15.45 21.36 -7.39
CA ALA A 20 -15.54 19.96 -7.83
C ALA A 20 -15.66 18.95 -6.70
N GLY A 21 -15.68 19.36 -5.42
CA GLY A 21 -15.82 18.49 -4.25
C GLY A 21 -14.61 17.62 -3.98
N VAL A 22 -13.40 18.03 -4.38
CA VAL A 22 -12.16 17.35 -4.02
C VAL A 22 -11.90 17.49 -2.52
N ALA A 23 -11.53 16.40 -1.83
CA ALA A 23 -11.42 16.38 -0.38
C ALA A 23 -10.33 17.31 0.19
N SER A 24 -9.22 17.47 -0.54
CA SER A 24 -8.07 18.28 -0.10
C SER A 24 -7.67 19.30 -1.17
N PRO A 25 -8.56 20.24 -1.56
CA PRO A 25 -8.39 21.05 -2.77
C PRO A 25 -7.14 21.93 -2.73
N ARG A 26 -6.79 22.48 -1.58
CA ARG A 26 -5.57 23.28 -1.41
C ARG A 26 -4.30 22.43 -1.56
N VAL A 27 -4.27 21.28 -0.91
CA VAL A 27 -3.10 20.37 -0.96
C VAL A 27 -2.89 19.89 -2.38
N ASP A 28 -3.97 19.47 -3.06
CA ASP A 28 -3.90 19.00 -4.43
C ASP A 28 -3.45 20.12 -5.39
N ALA A 29 -3.96 21.35 -5.24
CA ALA A 29 -3.54 22.49 -6.06
C ALA A 29 -2.04 22.81 -5.87
N GLU A 30 -1.53 22.78 -4.65
CA GLU A 30 -0.13 23.01 -4.34
C GLU A 30 0.76 21.87 -4.88
N LEU A 31 0.35 20.62 -4.76
CA LEU A 31 1.10 19.46 -5.30
C LEU A 31 1.13 19.47 -6.83
N LEU A 32 0.03 19.80 -7.50
CA LEU A 32 0.00 19.95 -8.95
C LEU A 32 0.90 21.10 -9.42
N ALA A 33 0.90 22.23 -8.72
CA ALA A 33 1.79 23.35 -9.03
C ALA A 33 3.28 22.98 -8.83
N ALA A 34 3.59 22.26 -7.76
CA ALA A 34 4.93 21.75 -7.48
C ALA A 34 5.40 20.77 -8.57
N HIS A 35 4.51 19.87 -8.99
CA HIS A 35 4.77 18.92 -10.09
C HIS A 35 5.08 19.63 -11.41
N VAL A 36 4.26 20.62 -11.82
CA VAL A 36 4.49 21.39 -13.06
C VAL A 36 5.81 22.14 -13.03
N LEU A 37 6.22 22.63 -11.85
CA LEU A 37 7.46 23.37 -11.66
C LEU A 37 8.69 22.48 -11.44
N GLY A 38 8.52 21.17 -11.22
CA GLY A 38 9.62 20.25 -10.88
C GLY A 38 10.27 20.58 -9.55
N VAL A 39 9.52 21.06 -8.55
CA VAL A 39 10.02 21.47 -7.24
C VAL A 39 9.25 20.78 -6.12
N GLU A 40 9.84 20.72 -4.93
CA GLU A 40 9.13 20.31 -3.73
C GLU A 40 8.05 21.34 -3.34
N ARG A 41 6.90 20.86 -2.82
CA ARG A 41 5.78 21.69 -2.37
C ARG A 41 6.23 22.83 -1.44
N GLY A 42 7.15 22.55 -0.51
CA GLY A 42 7.68 23.53 0.44
C GLY A 42 8.43 24.71 -0.21
N ARG A 43 8.83 24.58 -1.49
CA ARG A 43 9.51 25.65 -2.24
C ARG A 43 8.56 26.61 -2.96
N LEU A 44 7.29 26.28 -3.10
CA LEU A 44 6.32 27.14 -3.80
C LEU A 44 6.28 28.59 -3.27
N PRO A 45 6.35 28.87 -1.94
CA PRO A 45 6.36 30.24 -1.44
C PRO A 45 7.57 31.08 -1.90
N MET A 46 8.65 30.44 -2.31
CA MET A 46 9.86 31.12 -2.81
C MET A 46 9.79 31.50 -4.28
N ILE A 47 8.72 31.10 -4.99
CA ILE A 47 8.51 31.34 -6.42
C ILE A 47 7.38 32.35 -6.59
N PRO A 48 7.66 33.66 -6.63
CA PRO A 48 6.63 34.67 -6.65
C PRO A 48 5.93 34.77 -8.01
N LEU A 49 6.66 34.55 -9.10
CA LEU A 49 6.18 34.73 -10.48
C LEU A 49 6.55 33.53 -11.35
N VAL A 50 5.62 33.13 -12.20
CA VAL A 50 5.80 32.05 -13.20
C VAL A 50 5.42 32.50 -14.59
N ASP A 51 5.92 31.78 -15.59
CA ASP A 51 5.58 32.02 -16.98
C ASP A 51 4.14 31.55 -17.28
N PRO A 52 3.45 32.18 -18.26
CA PRO A 52 2.08 31.81 -18.64
C PRO A 52 1.92 30.34 -19.01
N SER A 53 2.95 29.69 -19.58
CA SER A 53 2.95 28.25 -19.88
C SER A 53 2.82 27.35 -18.65
N VAL A 54 3.41 27.75 -17.51
CA VAL A 54 3.27 27.05 -16.23
C VAL A 54 1.83 27.13 -15.73
N VAL A 55 1.21 28.32 -15.83
CA VAL A 55 -0.18 28.51 -15.42
C VAL A 55 -1.13 27.67 -16.29
N GLU A 56 -0.87 27.59 -17.58
CA GLU A 56 -1.67 26.78 -18.50
C GLU A 56 -1.50 25.28 -18.23
N ALA A 57 -0.28 24.81 -18.01
CA ALA A 57 -0.02 23.43 -17.63
C ALA A 57 -0.72 23.06 -16.30
N LEU A 58 -0.68 23.96 -15.32
CA LEU A 58 -1.41 23.77 -14.06
C LEU A 58 -2.92 23.69 -14.28
N ARG A 59 -3.50 24.56 -15.09
CA ARG A 59 -4.94 24.54 -15.42
C ARG A 59 -5.37 23.23 -16.06
N LEU A 60 -4.59 22.67 -16.97
CA LEU A 60 -4.87 21.38 -17.59
C LEU A 60 -4.93 20.25 -16.54
N LEU A 61 -3.96 20.20 -15.63
CA LEU A 61 -3.97 19.18 -14.56
C LEU A 61 -5.13 19.40 -13.58
N VAL A 62 -5.42 20.66 -13.22
CA VAL A 62 -6.53 21.02 -12.33
C VAL A 62 -7.88 20.63 -12.97
N SER A 63 -8.07 20.83 -14.26
CA SER A 63 -9.29 20.39 -14.98
C SER A 63 -9.48 18.89 -14.86
N ARG A 64 -8.43 18.10 -15.13
CA ARG A 64 -8.48 16.65 -14.99
C ARG A 64 -8.72 16.21 -13.54
N ARG A 65 -8.11 16.89 -12.58
CA ARG A 65 -8.34 16.61 -11.14
C ARG A 65 -9.78 16.93 -10.74
N ALA A 66 -10.36 17.99 -11.26
CA ALA A 66 -11.77 18.34 -11.06
C ALA A 66 -12.74 17.27 -11.64
N GLU A 67 -12.34 16.58 -12.71
CA GLU A 67 -13.02 15.39 -13.24
C GLU A 67 -12.82 14.12 -12.37
N ARG A 68 -12.19 14.27 -11.19
CA ARG A 68 -11.91 13.21 -10.22
C ARG A 68 -10.82 12.22 -10.66
N VAL A 69 -9.96 12.57 -11.62
CA VAL A 69 -8.72 11.80 -11.87
C VAL A 69 -7.84 11.87 -10.61
N PRO A 70 -7.34 10.74 -10.08
CA PRO A 70 -6.49 10.76 -8.90
C PRO A 70 -5.27 11.66 -9.07
N LEU A 71 -4.90 12.37 -8.00
CA LEU A 71 -3.71 13.23 -7.99
C LEU A 71 -2.47 12.45 -8.45
N GLN A 72 -2.27 11.25 -7.92
CA GLN A 72 -1.13 10.39 -8.20
C GLN A 72 -1.07 9.93 -9.67
N HIS A 73 -2.22 9.78 -10.34
CA HIS A 73 -2.23 9.52 -11.79
C HIS A 73 -1.82 10.75 -12.60
N LEU A 74 -2.01 11.95 -12.06
CA LEU A 74 -1.61 13.22 -12.72
C LEU A 74 -0.13 13.52 -12.49
N THR A 75 0.40 13.18 -11.32
CA THR A 75 1.81 13.37 -10.98
C THR A 75 2.68 12.18 -11.38
N GLY A 76 2.08 11.01 -11.59
CA GLY A 76 2.75 9.78 -12.00
C GLY A 76 3.40 9.00 -10.86
N THR A 77 3.37 9.50 -9.61
CA THR A 77 4.00 8.86 -8.45
C THR A 77 3.11 8.85 -7.22
N ALA A 78 3.37 7.91 -6.32
CA ALA A 78 2.82 7.85 -4.96
C ALA A 78 3.95 7.59 -3.95
N ALA A 79 3.87 8.23 -2.78
CA ALA A 79 4.83 8.03 -1.70
C ALA A 79 4.45 6.82 -0.83
N MET A 80 5.48 6.13 -0.31
CA MET A 80 5.35 5.07 0.70
C MET A 80 6.66 4.93 1.46
N GLY A 81 6.64 5.10 2.79
CA GLY A 81 7.80 4.81 3.65
C GLY A 81 9.12 5.50 3.26
N GLY A 82 9.04 6.76 2.80
CA GLY A 82 10.20 7.55 2.40
C GLY A 82 10.67 7.35 0.96
N ILE A 83 10.02 6.50 0.17
CA ILE A 83 10.27 6.33 -1.26
C ILE A 83 9.08 6.80 -2.10
N GLU A 84 9.33 7.08 -3.38
CA GLU A 84 8.28 7.23 -4.38
C GLU A 84 8.24 6.01 -5.30
N VAL A 85 7.03 5.58 -5.65
CA VAL A 85 6.77 4.54 -6.64
C VAL A 85 5.94 5.11 -7.78
N ALA A 86 6.22 4.68 -9.00
CA ALA A 86 5.42 5.05 -10.16
C ALA A 86 4.05 4.37 -10.08
N VAL A 87 3.02 5.13 -10.44
CA VAL A 87 1.63 4.68 -10.49
C VAL A 87 0.92 5.19 -11.74
N GLY A 88 -0.14 4.51 -12.13
CA GLY A 88 -0.94 4.89 -13.27
C GLY A 88 -2.17 3.98 -13.45
N PRO A 89 -2.86 4.07 -14.58
CA PRO A 89 -4.03 3.24 -14.83
C PRO A 89 -3.75 1.73 -14.69
N GLY A 90 -4.70 1.02 -14.10
CA GLY A 90 -4.65 -0.45 -13.96
C GLY A 90 -3.93 -0.96 -12.73
N VAL A 91 -3.51 -0.10 -11.81
CA VAL A 91 -2.95 -0.52 -10.52
C VAL A 91 -3.55 0.30 -9.38
N PHE A 92 -3.67 -0.32 -8.20
CA PHE A 92 -4.10 0.35 -6.98
C PHE A 92 -3.07 1.38 -6.53
N ILE A 93 -3.53 2.58 -6.19
CA ILE A 93 -2.68 3.65 -5.69
C ILE A 93 -2.39 3.40 -4.21
N PRO A 94 -1.11 3.31 -3.79
CA PRO A 94 -0.76 3.19 -2.37
C PRO A 94 -1.42 4.25 -1.50
N ARG A 95 -1.96 3.83 -0.35
CA ARG A 95 -2.68 4.73 0.58
C ARG A 95 -1.80 5.09 1.77
N PRO A 96 -1.93 6.33 2.29
CA PRO A 96 -1.17 6.76 3.48
C PRO A 96 -1.43 5.89 4.71
N GLU A 97 -2.61 5.31 4.84
CA GLU A 97 -2.98 4.42 5.94
C GLU A 97 -2.11 3.15 5.99
N THR A 98 -1.61 2.68 4.85
CA THR A 98 -0.72 1.50 4.77
C THR A 98 0.67 1.79 5.40
N GLU A 99 1.04 3.06 5.62
CA GLU A 99 2.30 3.40 6.30
C GLU A 99 2.33 2.92 7.76
N VAL A 100 1.17 2.83 8.44
CA VAL A 100 1.13 2.28 9.82
C VAL A 100 1.42 0.77 9.82
N LEU A 101 0.98 0.05 8.77
CA LEU A 101 1.32 -1.35 8.56
C LEU A 101 2.83 -1.55 8.33
N LEU A 102 3.43 -0.70 7.48
CA LEU A 102 4.88 -0.69 7.24
C LEU A 102 5.66 -0.41 8.52
N ALA A 103 5.30 0.63 9.26
CA ALA A 103 5.96 1.02 10.51
C ALA A 103 5.91 -0.12 11.55
N TRP A 104 4.75 -0.76 11.70
CA TRP A 104 4.61 -1.93 12.57
C TRP A 104 5.50 -3.09 12.09
N GLY A 105 5.52 -3.37 10.78
CA GLY A 105 6.35 -4.43 10.20
C GLY A 105 7.84 -4.21 10.45
N LEU A 106 8.32 -2.97 10.31
CA LEU A 106 9.70 -2.60 10.61
C LEU A 106 10.05 -2.79 12.09
N ALA A 107 9.15 -2.38 13.01
CA ALA A 107 9.32 -2.59 14.45
C ALA A 107 9.33 -4.08 14.81
N ALA A 108 8.48 -4.90 14.20
CA ALA A 108 8.45 -6.35 14.43
C ALA A 108 9.74 -7.07 14.00
N LEU A 109 10.57 -6.43 13.17
CA LEU A 109 11.85 -6.94 12.71
C LEU A 109 13.05 -6.39 13.51
N GLU A 110 12.83 -5.60 14.55
CA GLU A 110 13.93 -5.11 15.40
C GLU A 110 14.72 -6.28 16.00
N GLY A 111 16.04 -6.20 15.94
CA GLY A 111 16.95 -7.25 16.41
C GLY A 111 17.04 -8.51 15.53
N VAL A 112 16.26 -8.61 14.47
CA VAL A 112 16.34 -9.72 13.51
C VAL A 112 17.34 -9.38 12.39
N ALA A 113 18.44 -10.12 12.31
CA ALA A 113 19.42 -9.95 11.24
C ALA A 113 18.97 -10.68 9.97
N ARG A 114 19.10 -10.03 8.83
CA ARG A 114 18.75 -10.57 7.49
C ARG A 114 17.37 -11.24 7.45
N PRO A 115 16.30 -10.52 7.84
CA PRO A 115 14.97 -11.11 7.88
C PRO A 115 14.49 -11.50 6.46
N LEU A 116 13.72 -12.60 6.39
CA LEU A 116 12.94 -12.93 5.19
C LEU A 116 11.55 -12.37 5.39
N VAL A 117 11.13 -11.51 4.48
CA VAL A 117 9.83 -10.82 4.48
C VAL A 117 9.06 -11.17 3.20
N ILE A 118 7.77 -11.39 3.34
CA ILE A 118 6.89 -11.67 2.20
C ILE A 118 5.75 -10.65 2.21
N ASP A 119 5.55 -9.96 1.09
CA ASP A 119 4.43 -9.06 0.83
C ASP A 119 3.45 -9.75 -0.12
N LEU A 120 2.24 -10.01 0.36
CA LEU A 120 1.17 -10.65 -0.41
C LEU A 120 0.23 -9.58 -0.97
N CYS A 121 -0.21 -9.72 -2.21
CA CYS A 121 -1.03 -8.71 -2.93
C CYS A 121 -0.29 -7.38 -3.07
N THR A 122 0.94 -7.41 -3.58
CA THR A 122 1.88 -6.27 -3.51
C THR A 122 1.49 -5.06 -4.37
N GLY A 123 0.59 -5.22 -5.37
CA GLY A 123 0.15 -4.14 -6.23
C GLY A 123 1.30 -3.48 -7.00
N THR A 124 1.59 -2.22 -6.71
CA THR A 124 2.72 -1.46 -7.26
C THR A 124 4.09 -1.88 -6.71
N GLY A 125 4.12 -2.78 -5.72
CA GLY A 125 5.31 -3.10 -4.97
C GLY A 125 5.64 -2.13 -3.83
N ALA A 126 4.81 -1.13 -3.58
CA ALA A 126 5.12 -0.01 -2.68
C ALA A 126 5.54 -0.46 -1.28
N LEU A 127 4.77 -1.38 -0.66
CA LEU A 127 5.05 -1.87 0.69
C LEU A 127 6.35 -2.68 0.74
N ALA A 128 6.54 -3.62 -0.19
CA ALA A 128 7.74 -4.43 -0.31
C ALA A 128 9.00 -3.59 -0.54
N LEU A 129 8.92 -2.60 -1.46
CA LEU A 129 10.03 -1.73 -1.83
C LEU A 129 10.39 -0.75 -0.71
N ALA A 130 9.40 -0.18 -0.02
CA ALA A 130 9.63 0.67 1.14
C ALA A 130 10.29 -0.10 2.28
N LEU A 131 9.90 -1.36 2.50
CA LEU A 131 10.53 -2.22 3.49
C LEU A 131 11.99 -2.55 3.10
N ALA A 132 12.26 -2.90 1.84
CA ALA A 132 13.61 -3.17 1.35
C ALA A 132 14.51 -1.95 1.45
N HIS A 133 13.98 -0.75 1.19
CA HIS A 133 14.69 0.52 1.38
C HIS A 133 15.06 0.76 2.85
N ALA A 134 14.10 0.59 3.77
CA ALA A 134 14.33 0.81 5.21
C ALA A 134 15.19 -0.29 5.86
N ARG A 135 15.21 -1.51 5.29
CA ARG A 135 15.96 -2.67 5.79
C ARG A 135 16.79 -3.31 4.66
N PRO A 136 17.93 -2.71 4.33
CA PRO A 136 18.81 -3.20 3.25
C PRO A 136 19.36 -4.62 3.46
N ASP A 137 19.33 -5.12 4.70
CA ASP A 137 19.72 -6.48 5.06
C ASP A 137 18.58 -7.52 4.85
N ALA A 138 17.35 -7.07 4.61
CA ALA A 138 16.20 -7.96 4.42
C ALA A 138 16.21 -8.65 3.04
N ARG A 139 15.72 -9.89 3.02
CA ARG A 139 15.33 -10.58 1.78
C ARG A 139 13.83 -10.43 1.61
N VAL A 140 13.41 -9.60 0.67
CA VAL A 140 12.01 -9.28 0.44
C VAL A 140 11.50 -10.00 -0.80
N HIS A 141 10.40 -10.73 -0.63
CA HIS A 141 9.66 -11.43 -1.69
C HIS A 141 8.27 -10.82 -1.77
N ALA A 142 7.79 -10.56 -2.99
CA ALA A 142 6.47 -9.95 -3.17
C ALA A 142 5.67 -10.68 -4.25
N VAL A 143 4.38 -10.86 -4.01
CA VAL A 143 3.47 -11.64 -4.85
C VAL A 143 2.36 -10.76 -5.39
N GLU A 144 2.13 -10.85 -6.70
CA GLU A 144 1.01 -10.20 -7.37
C GLU A 144 0.41 -11.14 -8.43
N ARG A 145 -0.93 -11.24 -8.46
CA ARG A 145 -1.63 -12.07 -9.44
C ARG A 145 -2.01 -11.31 -10.71
N ASP A 146 -2.29 -10.01 -10.58
CA ASP A 146 -2.68 -9.18 -11.71
C ASP A 146 -1.45 -8.82 -12.56
N PRO A 147 -1.42 -9.16 -13.86
CA PRO A 147 -0.25 -8.92 -14.69
C PRO A 147 0.02 -7.44 -14.94
N VAL A 148 -1.00 -6.56 -14.89
CA VAL A 148 -0.81 -5.12 -15.06
C VAL A 148 -0.17 -4.54 -13.80
N ALA A 149 -0.71 -4.87 -12.61
CA ALA A 149 -0.12 -4.46 -11.34
C ALA A 149 1.32 -5.00 -11.19
N LEU A 150 1.56 -6.27 -11.55
CA LEU A 150 2.90 -6.86 -11.54
C LEU A 150 3.87 -6.12 -12.49
N SER A 151 3.40 -5.60 -13.62
CA SER A 151 4.25 -4.80 -14.51
C SER A 151 4.68 -3.48 -13.86
N TRP A 152 3.78 -2.85 -13.10
CA TRP A 152 4.12 -1.66 -12.30
C TRP A 152 5.11 -2.01 -11.19
N ALA A 153 4.89 -3.11 -10.47
CA ALA A 153 5.82 -3.57 -9.42
C ALA A 153 7.23 -3.82 -9.96
N ARG A 154 7.35 -4.46 -11.14
CA ARG A 154 8.64 -4.69 -11.80
C ARG A 154 9.34 -3.39 -12.16
N ARG A 155 8.63 -2.47 -12.82
CA ARG A 155 9.17 -1.13 -13.15
C ARG A 155 9.68 -0.40 -11.90
N ASN A 156 8.91 -0.43 -10.81
CA ASN A 156 9.30 0.19 -9.56
C ASN A 156 10.49 -0.50 -8.91
N ALA A 157 10.54 -1.83 -8.95
CA ALA A 157 11.66 -2.62 -8.44
C ALA A 157 12.96 -2.30 -9.20
N ASP A 158 12.89 -2.22 -10.53
CA ASP A 158 14.05 -1.85 -11.37
C ASP A 158 14.55 -0.43 -11.02
N THR A 159 13.63 0.54 -10.94
CA THR A 159 13.96 1.94 -10.58
C THR A 159 14.61 2.01 -9.19
N ARG A 160 14.12 1.25 -8.21
CA ARG A 160 14.68 1.25 -6.85
C ARG A 160 16.05 0.55 -6.80
N ALA A 161 16.21 -0.54 -7.54
CA ALA A 161 17.50 -1.22 -7.66
C ALA A 161 18.56 -0.31 -8.31
N GLU A 162 18.20 0.44 -9.36
CA GLU A 162 19.07 1.46 -9.99
C GLU A 162 19.44 2.58 -9.02
N ALA A 163 18.55 2.92 -8.08
CA ALA A 163 18.81 3.89 -7.01
C ALA A 163 19.68 3.32 -5.86
N GLY A 164 20.03 2.03 -5.90
CA GLY A 164 20.93 1.38 -4.94
C GLY A 164 20.22 0.63 -3.81
N ASP A 165 18.90 0.47 -3.86
CA ASP A 165 18.17 -0.33 -2.87
C ASP A 165 18.39 -1.84 -3.08
N THR A 166 18.19 -2.61 -2.01
CA THR A 166 18.24 -4.07 -2.09
C THR A 166 17.11 -4.59 -2.99
N PRO A 167 17.42 -5.43 -4.00
CA PRO A 167 16.42 -5.93 -4.92
C PRO A 167 15.33 -6.77 -4.22
N VAL A 168 14.07 -6.54 -4.62
CA VAL A 168 12.90 -7.32 -4.21
C VAL A 168 12.64 -8.42 -5.25
N THR A 169 12.39 -9.66 -4.79
CA THR A 169 12.05 -10.76 -5.68
C THR A 169 10.52 -10.79 -5.92
N LEU A 170 10.10 -10.58 -7.16
CA LEU A 170 8.69 -10.52 -7.55
C LEU A 170 8.20 -11.84 -8.15
N TYR A 171 7.02 -12.27 -7.75
CA TYR A 171 6.37 -13.48 -8.21
C TYR A 171 5.00 -13.18 -8.82
N ALA A 172 4.74 -13.72 -10.00
CA ALA A 172 3.38 -13.83 -10.52
C ALA A 172 2.69 -15.01 -9.84
N GLY A 173 1.60 -14.80 -9.12
CA GLY A 173 0.90 -15.90 -8.46
C GLY A 173 -0.36 -15.46 -7.72
N ASP A 174 -1.26 -16.41 -7.53
CA ASP A 174 -2.47 -16.24 -6.74
C ASP A 174 -2.25 -16.82 -5.34
N ILE A 175 -2.57 -16.04 -4.30
CA ILE A 175 -2.49 -16.49 -2.90
C ILE A 175 -3.44 -17.66 -2.59
N ALA A 176 -4.44 -17.90 -3.43
CA ALA A 176 -5.31 -19.06 -3.35
C ALA A 176 -4.60 -20.38 -3.76
N ASP A 177 -3.50 -20.30 -4.51
CA ASP A 177 -2.70 -21.47 -4.91
C ASP A 177 -1.92 -22.02 -3.69
N PRO A 178 -2.18 -23.26 -3.26
CA PRO A 178 -1.49 -23.87 -2.13
C PRO A 178 0.00 -24.13 -2.38
N SER A 179 0.45 -24.14 -3.63
CA SER A 179 1.86 -24.34 -4.02
C SER A 179 2.67 -23.05 -4.08
N LEU A 180 1.99 -21.89 -4.01
CA LEU A 180 2.64 -20.58 -4.10
C LEU A 180 3.77 -20.45 -3.08
N LEU A 181 4.98 -20.11 -3.56
CA LEU A 181 6.17 -19.94 -2.72
C LEU A 181 6.51 -21.16 -1.84
N GLY A 182 6.17 -22.40 -2.24
CA GLY A 182 6.37 -23.60 -1.42
C GLY A 182 7.80 -23.82 -0.92
N ALA A 183 8.81 -23.34 -1.66
CA ALA A 183 10.21 -23.35 -1.23
C ALA A 183 10.51 -22.40 -0.02
N LEU A 184 9.57 -21.52 0.34
CA LEU A 184 9.69 -20.58 1.46
C LEU A 184 8.82 -20.96 2.66
N ASP A 185 8.19 -22.15 2.64
CA ASP A 185 7.34 -22.62 3.73
C ASP A 185 8.11 -22.67 5.07
N GLY A 186 7.52 -22.05 6.08
CA GLY A 186 8.10 -22.00 7.42
C GLY A 186 9.36 -21.13 7.52
N MET A 187 9.65 -20.24 6.58
CA MET A 187 10.88 -19.45 6.55
C MET A 187 10.69 -17.97 6.84
N ALA A 188 9.49 -17.39 6.61
CA ALA A 188 9.27 -15.97 6.73
C ALA A 188 9.29 -15.49 8.18
N HIS A 189 10.04 -14.44 8.43
CA HIS A 189 10.04 -13.72 9.71
C HIS A 189 8.82 -12.80 9.82
N LEU A 190 8.40 -12.25 8.67
CA LEU A 190 7.26 -11.34 8.55
C LEU A 190 6.50 -11.62 7.26
N VAL A 191 5.18 -11.66 7.36
CA VAL A 191 4.26 -11.63 6.22
C VAL A 191 3.40 -10.39 6.34
N LEU A 192 3.41 -9.54 5.32
CA LEU A 192 2.56 -8.36 5.19
C LEU A 192 1.54 -8.59 4.08
N CYS A 193 0.36 -8.01 4.23
CA CYS A 193 -0.65 -8.03 3.18
C CYS A 193 -1.58 -6.83 3.29
N ASN A 194 -1.71 -6.09 2.20
CA ASN A 194 -2.82 -5.17 1.99
C ASN A 194 -3.70 -5.75 0.87
N PRO A 195 -4.65 -6.66 1.19
CA PRO A 195 -5.50 -7.30 0.20
C PRO A 195 -6.67 -6.40 -0.18
N PRO A 196 -7.43 -6.68 -1.26
CA PRO A 196 -8.75 -6.12 -1.43
C PRO A 196 -9.64 -6.52 -0.25
N TYR A 197 -10.39 -5.55 0.31
CA TYR A 197 -11.21 -5.75 1.51
C TYR A 197 -12.51 -4.95 1.52
N VAL A 198 -12.85 -4.23 0.45
CA VAL A 198 -14.09 -3.45 0.39
C VAL A 198 -15.25 -4.35 -0.03
N PRO A 199 -16.41 -4.33 0.68
CA PRO A 199 -17.59 -5.06 0.26
C PRO A 199 -18.10 -4.60 -1.11
N LEU A 200 -18.58 -5.54 -1.93
CA LEU A 200 -19.22 -5.23 -3.21
C LEU A 200 -20.42 -4.32 -2.99
N GLY A 201 -20.46 -3.18 -3.71
CA GLY A 201 -21.56 -2.21 -3.61
C GLY A 201 -21.41 -1.21 -2.47
N ALA A 202 -20.38 -1.31 -1.63
CA ALA A 202 -20.09 -0.28 -0.64
C ALA A 202 -19.71 1.04 -1.34
N PRO A 203 -20.14 2.20 -0.79
CA PRO A 203 -19.77 3.49 -1.35
C PRO A 203 -18.27 3.74 -1.18
N VAL A 204 -17.61 4.11 -2.27
CA VAL A 204 -16.21 4.52 -2.27
C VAL A 204 -16.06 5.91 -2.91
N ALA A 205 -14.95 6.57 -2.67
CA ALA A 205 -14.66 7.86 -3.31
C ALA A 205 -14.71 7.75 -4.84
N PRO A 206 -15.14 8.80 -5.56
CA PRO A 206 -15.22 8.78 -7.03
C PRO A 206 -13.91 8.40 -7.71
N GLU A 207 -12.77 8.77 -7.15
CA GLU A 207 -11.43 8.40 -7.62
C GLU A 207 -11.24 6.88 -7.60
N VAL A 208 -11.61 6.23 -6.49
CA VAL A 208 -11.54 4.77 -6.35
C VAL A 208 -12.49 4.08 -7.32
N ALA A 209 -13.76 4.52 -7.35
CA ALA A 209 -14.78 3.90 -8.18
C ALA A 209 -14.47 3.94 -9.69
N ARG A 210 -13.75 4.97 -10.16
CA ARG A 210 -13.53 5.22 -11.58
C ARG A 210 -12.13 4.82 -12.06
N HIS A 211 -11.15 4.77 -11.17
CA HIS A 211 -9.75 4.69 -11.56
C HIS A 211 -8.98 3.53 -10.93
N ASP A 212 -9.35 3.05 -9.74
CA ASP A 212 -8.72 1.87 -9.17
C ASP A 212 -9.30 0.59 -9.80
N PRO A 213 -8.48 -0.46 -10.02
CA PRO A 213 -8.97 -1.74 -10.51
C PRO A 213 -9.96 -2.36 -9.52
N PRO A 214 -11.18 -2.73 -9.94
CA PRO A 214 -12.18 -3.30 -9.02
C PRO A 214 -11.67 -4.53 -8.25
N ALA A 215 -10.85 -5.39 -8.88
CA ALA A 215 -10.27 -6.56 -8.25
C ALA A 215 -9.21 -6.25 -7.17
N ALA A 216 -8.67 -5.04 -7.15
CA ALA A 216 -7.75 -4.58 -6.11
C ALA A 216 -8.46 -3.87 -4.95
N VAL A 217 -9.79 -3.62 -5.08
CA VAL A 217 -10.59 -2.89 -4.09
C VAL A 217 -11.62 -3.80 -3.44
N PHE A 218 -12.41 -4.51 -4.25
CA PHE A 218 -13.60 -5.23 -3.78
C PHE A 218 -13.33 -6.72 -3.58
N ALA A 219 -13.83 -7.27 -2.46
CA ALA A 219 -13.62 -8.66 -2.05
C ALA A 219 -14.91 -9.33 -1.55
N GLY A 220 -15.81 -9.64 -2.47
CA GLY A 220 -17.07 -10.33 -2.15
C GLY A 220 -18.11 -9.42 -1.49
N SER A 221 -19.22 -10.01 -1.07
CA SER A 221 -20.36 -9.26 -0.50
C SER A 221 -20.07 -8.64 0.87
N ASP A 222 -19.13 -9.20 1.61
CA ASP A 222 -18.73 -8.79 2.96
C ASP A 222 -17.31 -8.21 3.07
N GLY A 223 -16.57 -8.15 1.94
CA GLY A 223 -15.19 -7.67 1.93
C GLY A 223 -14.15 -8.67 2.44
N LEU A 224 -14.54 -9.87 2.82
CA LEU A 224 -13.66 -10.87 3.45
C LEU A 224 -13.22 -11.99 2.50
N ALA A 225 -13.65 -12.00 1.24
CA ALA A 225 -13.44 -13.14 0.34
C ALA A 225 -11.97 -13.57 0.16
N VAL A 226 -11.03 -12.64 0.28
CA VAL A 226 -9.58 -12.88 0.08
C VAL A 226 -8.87 -13.21 1.40
N ILE A 227 -9.35 -12.72 2.52
CA ILE A 227 -8.69 -12.80 3.84
C ILE A 227 -8.40 -14.25 4.29
N PRO A 228 -9.31 -15.24 4.13
CA PRO A 228 -9.03 -16.62 4.51
C PRO A 228 -7.82 -17.22 3.79
N ASP A 229 -7.61 -16.86 2.51
CA ASP A 229 -6.47 -17.31 1.72
C ASP A 229 -5.18 -16.63 2.18
N VAL A 230 -5.22 -15.33 2.50
CA VAL A 230 -4.10 -14.60 3.11
C VAL A 230 -3.68 -15.27 4.43
N VAL A 231 -4.64 -15.53 5.32
CA VAL A 231 -4.39 -16.18 6.61
C VAL A 231 -3.81 -17.59 6.43
N ARG A 232 -4.34 -18.39 5.49
CA ARG A 232 -3.84 -19.74 5.20
C ARG A 232 -2.41 -19.69 4.68
N THR A 233 -2.18 -18.92 3.64
CA THR A 233 -0.89 -18.85 2.94
C THR A 233 0.15 -18.17 3.82
N GLY A 234 -0.18 -17.05 4.47
CA GLY A 234 0.71 -16.37 5.40
C GLY A 234 1.12 -17.27 6.57
N THR A 235 0.17 -17.99 7.19
CA THR A 235 0.48 -18.94 8.28
C THR A 235 1.45 -20.03 7.83
N ARG A 236 1.29 -20.57 6.62
CA ARG A 236 2.18 -21.62 6.07
C ARG A 236 3.60 -21.09 5.84
N LEU A 237 3.73 -19.90 5.31
CA LEU A 237 5.01 -19.26 4.98
C LEU A 237 5.79 -18.82 6.23
N LEU A 238 5.11 -18.44 7.32
CA LEU A 238 5.75 -17.99 8.55
C LEU A 238 6.63 -19.08 9.17
N ARG A 239 7.81 -18.72 9.63
CA ARG A 239 8.60 -19.52 10.57
C ARG A 239 7.97 -19.47 11.97
N GLU A 240 8.39 -20.36 12.85
CA GLU A 240 8.10 -20.23 14.27
C GLU A 240 8.63 -18.90 14.82
N GLY A 241 7.82 -18.19 15.59
CA GLY A 241 8.11 -16.85 16.08
C GLY A 241 7.96 -15.73 15.05
N GLY A 242 7.66 -16.05 13.80
CA GLY A 242 7.37 -15.06 12.75
C GLY A 242 5.99 -14.44 12.92
N SER A 243 5.79 -13.25 12.34
CA SER A 243 4.58 -12.45 12.49
C SER A 243 3.87 -12.21 11.15
N ILE A 244 2.55 -12.09 11.20
CA ILE A 244 1.71 -11.67 10.07
C ILE A 244 0.97 -10.39 10.42
N ALA A 245 0.82 -9.50 9.45
CA ALA A 245 -0.05 -8.33 9.56
C ALA A 245 -0.88 -8.19 8.28
N ILE A 246 -2.20 -7.99 8.45
CA ILE A 246 -3.18 -7.94 7.36
C ILE A 246 -4.00 -6.66 7.50
N GLU A 247 -3.91 -5.77 6.49
CA GLU A 247 -4.76 -4.58 6.40
C GLU A 247 -6.21 -4.97 6.10
N HIS A 248 -7.16 -4.21 6.65
CA HIS A 248 -8.59 -4.47 6.45
C HIS A 248 -9.43 -3.20 6.62
N ASP A 249 -10.70 -3.27 6.22
CA ASP A 249 -11.69 -2.22 6.47
C ASP A 249 -11.99 -2.07 7.97
N ASP A 250 -12.30 -0.87 8.42
CA ASP A 250 -12.61 -0.59 9.84
C ASP A 250 -13.82 -1.42 10.37
N SER A 251 -14.74 -1.82 9.49
CA SER A 251 -15.84 -2.72 9.81
C SER A 251 -15.39 -4.16 10.12
N HIS A 252 -14.18 -4.55 9.79
CA HIS A 252 -13.64 -5.91 9.97
C HIS A 252 -12.82 -6.10 11.24
N ALA A 253 -12.80 -5.13 12.15
CA ALA A 253 -12.03 -5.13 13.40
C ALA A 253 -12.24 -6.37 14.29
N VAL A 254 -13.36 -7.07 14.15
CA VAL A 254 -13.66 -8.31 14.86
C VAL A 254 -13.41 -9.54 13.97
N ALA A 255 -13.78 -9.45 12.70
CA ALA A 255 -13.76 -10.59 11.80
C ALA A 255 -12.35 -11.05 11.44
N VAL A 256 -11.43 -10.12 11.12
CA VAL A 256 -10.06 -10.48 10.72
C VAL A 256 -9.24 -11.03 11.90
N PRO A 257 -9.26 -10.42 13.10
CA PRO A 257 -8.67 -11.05 14.29
C PRO A 257 -9.25 -12.45 14.59
N ALA A 258 -10.56 -12.64 14.43
CA ALA A 258 -11.18 -13.96 14.65
C ALA A 258 -10.67 -15.02 13.63
N LEU A 259 -10.49 -14.65 12.36
CA LEU A 259 -9.91 -15.54 11.34
C LEU A 259 -8.46 -15.93 11.65
N LEU A 260 -7.66 -15.00 12.18
CA LEU A 260 -6.31 -15.29 12.67
C LEU A 260 -6.33 -16.22 13.87
N ALA A 261 -7.17 -15.92 14.87
CA ALA A 261 -7.29 -16.72 16.10
C ALA A 261 -7.82 -18.15 15.86
N ALA A 262 -8.59 -18.36 14.80
CA ALA A 262 -9.07 -19.70 14.40
C ALA A 262 -7.92 -20.61 13.95
N ARG A 263 -6.73 -20.07 13.63
CA ARG A 263 -5.52 -20.84 13.34
C ARG A 263 -4.77 -21.15 14.63
N ARG A 264 -4.89 -22.39 15.13
CA ARG A 264 -4.31 -22.82 16.41
C ARG A 264 -2.81 -22.53 16.60
N VAL A 265 -2.08 -22.38 15.50
CA VAL A 265 -0.65 -22.04 15.49
C VAL A 265 -0.39 -20.53 15.52
N LEU A 266 -1.42 -19.70 15.49
CA LEU A 266 -1.31 -18.25 15.61
C LEU A 266 -1.74 -17.81 17.00
N THR A 267 -0.91 -17.01 17.65
CA THR A 267 -1.10 -16.42 18.98
C THR A 267 -0.88 -14.91 18.92
N ASP A 268 -1.03 -14.24 20.06
CA ASP A 268 -0.78 -12.80 20.18
C ASP A 268 -1.57 -11.99 19.16
N VAL A 269 -2.82 -12.41 18.87
CA VAL A 269 -3.69 -11.74 17.92
C VAL A 269 -4.05 -10.36 18.48
N ALA A 270 -3.78 -9.32 17.70
CA ALA A 270 -4.05 -7.94 18.08
C ALA A 270 -4.64 -7.16 16.90
N GLU A 271 -5.50 -6.20 17.23
CA GLU A 271 -6.05 -5.20 16.32
C GLU A 271 -5.28 -3.89 16.48
N HIS A 272 -5.04 -3.21 15.38
CA HIS A 272 -4.29 -1.94 15.34
C HIS A 272 -5.08 -0.86 14.59
N VAL A 273 -4.92 0.38 15.05
CA VAL A 273 -5.61 1.54 14.47
C VAL A 273 -4.69 2.39 13.61
N ASP A 274 -5.30 3.13 12.67
CA ASP A 274 -4.62 4.17 11.90
C ASP A 274 -4.42 5.45 12.74
N LEU A 275 -3.78 6.46 12.15
CA LEU A 275 -3.54 7.75 12.82
C LEU A 275 -4.83 8.54 13.14
N ALA A 276 -5.95 8.16 12.53
CA ALA A 276 -7.28 8.70 12.84
C ALA A 276 -8.01 7.91 13.93
N GLY A 277 -7.38 6.86 14.48
CA GLY A 277 -7.95 5.99 15.52
C GLY A 277 -8.97 4.97 15.01
N ARG A 278 -9.02 4.72 13.69
CA ARG A 278 -9.91 3.70 13.10
C ARG A 278 -9.16 2.37 12.99
N PRO A 279 -9.82 1.23 13.27
CA PRO A 279 -9.27 -0.09 13.01
C PRO A 279 -8.71 -0.18 11.59
N ARG A 280 -7.50 -0.74 11.44
CA ARG A 280 -6.81 -0.71 10.15
C ARG A 280 -6.12 -2.00 9.78
N PHE A 281 -5.50 -2.70 10.72
CA PHE A 281 -4.86 -3.98 10.43
C PHE A 281 -4.84 -4.87 11.66
N ALA A 282 -4.90 -6.18 11.42
CA ALA A 282 -4.78 -7.20 12.45
C ALA A 282 -3.45 -7.94 12.35
N THR A 283 -2.90 -8.33 13.48
CA THR A 283 -1.63 -9.04 13.58
C THR A 283 -1.75 -10.34 14.33
N ALA A 284 -0.83 -11.28 14.07
CA ALA A 284 -0.65 -12.49 14.86
C ALA A 284 0.79 -12.97 14.78
N ARG A 285 1.20 -13.83 15.72
CA ARG A 285 2.51 -14.47 15.76
C ARG A 285 2.38 -15.97 15.63
N ARG A 286 3.22 -16.63 14.83
CA ARG A 286 3.25 -18.08 14.72
C ARG A 286 3.98 -18.69 15.93
N THR A 287 3.33 -19.65 16.58
CA THR A 287 3.91 -20.47 17.66
C THR A 287 3.92 -21.94 17.26
N THR A 288 4.72 -22.75 17.96
CA THR A 288 4.57 -24.21 17.91
C THR A 288 3.31 -24.62 18.64
N LEU A 289 2.56 -25.57 18.07
CA LEU A 289 1.53 -26.25 18.87
C LEU A 289 2.22 -26.95 20.03
N PRO A 290 1.73 -26.78 21.30
CA PRO A 290 2.23 -27.60 22.39
C PRO A 290 2.03 -29.06 22.01
N LEU A 291 3.10 -29.85 22.08
CA LEU A 291 2.99 -31.31 21.97
C LEU A 291 1.93 -31.75 22.96
N ASN A 292 0.88 -32.41 22.50
CA ASN A 292 -0.20 -32.91 23.35
C ASN A 292 0.43 -33.86 24.38
N PRO A 293 0.48 -33.54 25.70
CA PRO A 293 1.13 -34.41 26.69
C PRO A 293 0.35 -35.69 26.97
N ALA A 294 -0.76 -35.95 26.26
CA ALA A 294 -1.67 -37.06 26.55
C ALA A 294 -1.81 -38.05 25.38
N ALA A 295 -0.69 -38.51 24.79
CA ALA A 295 -0.70 -39.81 24.12
C ALA A 295 0.03 -40.80 25.04
N PRO A 296 -0.64 -41.79 25.64
CA PRO A 296 0.08 -42.88 26.36
C PRO A 296 0.99 -43.58 25.32
N ARG A 297 2.29 -43.67 25.68
CA ARG A 297 3.21 -44.47 24.88
C ARG A 297 2.76 -45.93 24.95
N PRO A 298 2.84 -46.68 23.82
CA PRO A 298 2.48 -48.10 23.78
C PRO A 298 3.38 -48.96 24.67
#